data_7c2787c007e41a455eb6e2d912d549cd
#
_entry.id   7c2787c007e41a455eb6e2d912d549cd
#
_cell.length_a   1.000
_cell.length_b   1.000
_cell.length_c   1.000
_cell.angle_alpha   90.00
_cell.angle_beta   90.00
_cell.angle_gamma   90.00
#
_symmetry.space_group_name_H-M   'P 1'
#
loop_
_entity.id
_entity.type
_entity.pdbx_description
1 polymer ?
#
loop_
_entity_poly.entity_id
_entity_poly.type
_entity_poly.pdbx_seq_one_letter_code
_entity_poly.pdbx_strand_id
1 'polypeptide(L)'
;MSKITISPKKGKQGIGAGVWNLGIGTDPFGGPTRRNIPILERIPLLAEAGITYIEAHDVEIGMDQVPAAKRVLSRYGLKMGMYTPSFFADPVFKDGAMTSNDPAVRKLALRNALQAVDATVELGAEVMVFWNGREGFDFVLAKSGRDAFRRMLDGFNAVGEYARKNYGKNAPVFALEPKPNEPRANMYLSTVGEVLYLISRLDRANQPLFGVNPEVAHSRMAGLDYIWDVELCLEAGKLFHIHLNSQDTCRYDQDLPFGYIEPIKDLALCVVLQDAKWEGILAFDVKAPRTDVEEDIADILHTSAANLQRLWAKALKVDRKKVAGYRSTQQYTALAGYLAKCLY
;
A
#
# COMPACT_ATOMS: atom_id res chain seq x y z
N MET A 1 19.39 19.62 -2.67
CA MET A 1 18.17 18.82 -2.86
C MET A 1 17.23 19.16 -1.72
N SER A 2 16.06 19.74 -2.01
CA SER A 2 15.04 20.00 -0.98
C SER A 2 14.46 18.66 -0.53
N LYS A 3 14.70 18.27 0.71
CA LYS A 3 14.12 17.06 1.30
C LYS A 3 12.60 17.21 1.29
N ILE A 4 11.91 16.32 0.60
CA ILE A 4 10.47 16.15 0.78
C ILE A 4 10.28 15.56 2.17
N THR A 5 9.49 16.24 2.99
CA THR A 5 9.25 15.81 4.36
C THR A 5 7.73 15.62 4.51
N ILE A 6 7.22 14.39 4.66
CA ILE A 6 5.79 14.00 4.82
C ILE A 6 5.64 13.09 6.05
N SER A 7 4.80 13.35 7.06
CA SER A 7 4.74 12.60 8.33
C SER A 7 3.34 12.32 8.86
N PRO A 8 3.01 11.10 9.32
CA PRO A 8 1.75 10.76 9.99
C PRO A 8 1.68 11.13 11.48
N LYS A 9 2.81 11.38 12.11
CA LYS A 9 2.87 11.94 13.46
C LYS A 9 3.73 13.18 13.42
N LYS A 10 3.11 14.37 13.62
CA LYS A 10 3.75 15.69 13.69
C LYS A 10 5.27 15.66 13.52
N GLY A 11 5.75 15.88 12.30
CA GLY A 11 7.09 16.34 12.11
C GLY A 11 8.03 15.66 11.14
N LYS A 12 7.71 14.64 10.32
CA LYS A 12 8.62 14.27 9.21
C LYS A 12 7.98 13.30 8.23
N GLN A 13 7.67 13.78 7.07
CA GLN A 13 7.30 13.00 5.90
C GLN A 13 8.44 12.11 5.42
N GLY A 14 8.13 10.91 4.95
CA GLY A 14 9.11 10.02 4.36
C GLY A 14 8.60 9.33 3.10
N ILE A 15 9.53 8.84 2.32
CA ILE A 15 9.25 8.00 1.18
C ILE A 15 9.44 6.55 1.65
N GLY A 16 8.42 5.72 1.44
CA GLY A 16 8.43 4.29 1.74
C GLY A 16 8.70 3.43 0.51
N ALA A 17 9.18 2.22 0.73
CA ALA A 17 9.21 1.18 -0.30
C ALA A 17 9.35 -0.21 0.31
N GLY A 18 8.72 -1.19 -0.35
CA GLY A 18 8.80 -2.58 0.03
C GLY A 18 10.14 -3.22 -0.32
N VAL A 19 10.65 -4.10 0.55
CA VAL A 19 11.84 -4.90 0.22
C VAL A 19 11.60 -5.83 -0.97
N TRP A 20 10.34 -6.16 -1.27
CA TRP A 20 9.95 -6.93 -2.45
C TRP A 20 10.15 -6.21 -3.77
N ASN A 21 10.20 -4.87 -3.79
CA ASN A 21 10.44 -4.07 -5.00
C ASN A 21 11.75 -4.45 -5.69
N LEU A 22 12.74 -4.90 -4.92
CA LEU A 22 14.02 -5.41 -5.38
C LEU A 22 14.01 -6.95 -5.48
N GLY A 23 12.89 -7.51 -5.92
CA GLY A 23 12.68 -8.94 -6.06
C GLY A 23 13.31 -9.53 -7.32
N ILE A 24 13.00 -10.80 -7.56
CA ILE A 24 13.57 -11.63 -8.62
C ILE A 24 12.95 -11.41 -10.01
N GLY A 25 12.21 -10.31 -10.20
CA GLY A 25 11.57 -9.97 -11.49
C GLY A 25 10.40 -10.88 -11.79
N THR A 26 9.46 -10.97 -10.90
CA THR A 26 8.26 -11.79 -11.05
C THR A 26 7.12 -10.99 -11.65
N ASP A 27 6.82 -11.25 -12.91
CA ASP A 27 5.47 -11.09 -13.41
C ASP A 27 4.69 -12.40 -13.10
N PRO A 28 3.37 -12.49 -13.37
CA PRO A 28 2.59 -13.70 -13.12
C PRO A 28 3.02 -14.94 -13.90
N PHE A 29 3.93 -14.80 -14.88
CA PHE A 29 4.19 -15.78 -15.91
C PHE A 29 5.67 -16.18 -16.01
N GLY A 30 6.16 -16.94 -15.09
CA GLY A 30 7.47 -17.57 -15.21
C GLY A 30 8.31 -17.53 -13.94
N GLY A 31 9.49 -18.15 -14.02
CA GLY A 31 10.44 -18.26 -12.93
C GLY A 31 11.32 -17.01 -12.74
N PRO A 32 12.25 -17.04 -11.79
CA PRO A 32 13.20 -15.96 -11.55
C PRO A 32 14.03 -15.63 -12.80
N THR A 33 14.29 -14.34 -13.04
CA THR A 33 15.14 -13.87 -14.13
C THR A 33 16.51 -13.39 -13.67
N ARG A 34 16.69 -13.26 -12.34
CA ARG A 34 17.92 -12.82 -11.69
C ARG A 34 18.11 -13.49 -10.33
N ARG A 35 19.28 -13.32 -9.75
CA ARG A 35 19.57 -13.84 -8.42
C ARG A 35 18.67 -13.18 -7.37
N ASN A 36 18.24 -13.97 -6.40
CA ASN A 36 17.53 -13.44 -5.24
C ASN A 36 18.52 -12.79 -4.26
N ILE A 37 18.48 -11.47 -4.14
CA ILE A 37 19.24 -10.73 -3.14
C ILE A 37 18.62 -11.02 -1.75
N PRO A 38 19.40 -11.44 -0.74
CA PRO A 38 18.89 -11.60 0.62
C PRO A 38 18.21 -10.34 1.13
N ILE A 39 17.09 -10.51 1.86
CA ILE A 39 16.22 -9.38 2.24
C ILE A 39 16.99 -8.26 2.96
N LEU A 40 17.83 -8.61 3.93
CA LEU A 40 18.58 -7.59 4.68
C LEU A 40 19.65 -6.88 3.83
N GLU A 41 20.10 -7.47 2.74
CA GLU A 41 21.03 -6.87 1.77
C GLU A 41 20.32 -5.91 0.80
N ARG A 42 18.99 -5.98 0.69
CA ARG A 42 18.19 -5.01 -0.10
C ARG A 42 18.04 -3.67 0.62
N ILE A 43 18.08 -3.67 1.95
CA ILE A 43 17.87 -2.46 2.77
C ILE A 43 18.88 -1.34 2.44
N PRO A 44 20.19 -1.60 2.27
CA PRO A 44 21.13 -0.59 1.77
C PRO A 44 20.76 0.02 0.43
N LEU A 45 20.33 -0.80 -0.53
CA LEU A 45 19.94 -0.34 -1.88
C LEU A 45 18.72 0.59 -1.82
N LEU A 46 17.75 0.26 -0.94
CA LEU A 46 16.60 1.13 -0.68
C LEU A 46 17.06 2.49 -0.09
N ALA A 47 17.99 2.47 0.85
CA ALA A 47 18.54 3.70 1.44
C ALA A 47 19.25 4.58 0.40
N GLU A 48 20.03 3.98 -0.51
CA GLU A 48 20.72 4.66 -1.62
C GLU A 48 19.72 5.30 -2.59
N ALA A 49 18.57 4.66 -2.83
CA ALA A 49 17.47 5.23 -3.62
C ALA A 49 16.72 6.38 -2.90
N GLY A 50 17.11 6.74 -1.68
CA GLY A 50 16.50 7.83 -0.92
C GLY A 50 15.26 7.45 -0.14
N ILE A 51 14.98 6.14 -0.01
CA ILE A 51 13.90 5.62 0.82
C ILE A 51 14.23 5.85 2.29
N THR A 52 13.23 6.19 3.07
CA THR A 52 13.38 6.47 4.52
C THR A 52 12.56 5.52 5.39
N TYR A 53 11.55 4.89 4.80
CA TYR A 53 10.70 3.89 5.44
C TYR A 53 10.71 2.59 4.65
N ILE A 54 10.97 1.51 5.34
CA ILE A 54 11.00 0.16 4.76
C ILE A 54 9.67 -0.53 5.02
N GLU A 55 9.25 -1.32 4.06
CA GLU A 55 8.05 -2.15 4.15
C GLU A 55 8.42 -3.61 3.92
N ALA A 56 7.80 -4.51 4.66
CA ALA A 56 8.07 -5.94 4.57
C ALA A 56 6.87 -6.80 4.96
N HIS A 57 6.82 -7.98 4.37
CA HIS A 57 5.94 -9.06 4.81
C HIS A 57 6.63 -9.93 5.87
N ASP A 58 5.83 -10.69 6.62
CA ASP A 58 6.32 -11.65 7.61
C ASP A 58 7.13 -12.81 6.99
N VAL A 59 6.93 -13.12 5.71
CA VAL A 59 7.74 -14.10 4.95
C VAL A 59 9.11 -13.54 4.54
N GLU A 60 9.30 -12.23 4.59
CA GLU A 60 10.55 -11.55 4.25
C GLU A 60 11.36 -11.23 5.51
N ILE A 61 10.68 -10.75 6.55
CA ILE A 61 11.26 -10.50 7.86
C ILE A 61 10.41 -11.24 8.89
N GLY A 62 10.75 -12.51 9.14
CA GLY A 62 10.10 -13.31 10.18
C GLY A 62 10.40 -12.80 11.59
N MET A 63 9.62 -13.26 12.59
CA MET A 63 9.78 -12.86 13.98
C MET A 63 11.20 -13.08 14.52
N ASP A 64 11.84 -14.16 14.11
CA ASP A 64 13.23 -14.50 14.45
C ASP A 64 14.26 -13.52 13.85
N GLN A 65 13.91 -12.86 12.75
CA GLN A 65 14.75 -11.88 12.04
C GLN A 65 14.54 -10.43 12.52
N VAL A 66 13.48 -10.14 13.29
CA VAL A 66 13.17 -8.79 13.78
C VAL A 66 14.38 -8.12 14.45
N PRO A 67 15.15 -8.78 15.36
CA PRO A 67 16.31 -8.13 15.97
C PRO A 67 17.42 -7.79 14.97
N ALA A 68 17.61 -8.60 13.92
CA ALA A 68 18.58 -8.35 12.87
C ALA A 68 18.13 -7.21 11.97
N ALA A 69 16.87 -7.20 11.56
CA ALA A 69 16.27 -6.12 10.77
C ALA A 69 16.39 -4.77 11.48
N LYS A 70 16.05 -4.69 12.77
CA LYS A 70 16.19 -3.45 13.58
C LYS A 70 17.63 -2.92 13.57
N ARG A 71 18.63 -3.79 13.69
CA ARG A 71 20.04 -3.38 13.62
C ARG A 71 20.41 -2.80 12.24
N VAL A 72 19.96 -3.45 11.16
CA VAL A 72 20.24 -2.99 9.81
C VAL A 72 19.53 -1.66 9.55
N LEU A 73 18.25 -1.55 9.87
CA LEU A 73 17.49 -0.30 9.74
C LEU A 73 18.18 0.85 10.49
N SER A 74 18.56 0.62 11.75
CA SER A 74 19.25 1.63 12.57
C SER A 74 20.58 2.06 11.94
N ARG A 75 21.36 1.10 11.40
CA ARG A 75 22.66 1.38 10.74
C ARG A 75 22.52 2.33 9.55
N TYR A 76 21.44 2.23 8.79
CA TYR A 76 21.20 3.07 7.62
C TYR A 76 20.27 4.26 7.90
N GLY A 77 19.87 4.49 9.16
CA GLY A 77 18.99 5.59 9.55
C GLY A 77 17.56 5.44 9.03
N LEU A 78 17.13 4.21 8.73
CA LEU A 78 15.81 3.87 8.21
C LEU A 78 14.84 3.51 9.32
N LYS A 79 13.55 3.58 9.02
CA LYS A 79 12.46 3.16 9.91
C LYS A 79 11.60 2.11 9.24
N MET A 80 10.89 1.31 10.04
CA MET A 80 9.84 0.45 9.52
C MET A 80 8.59 1.30 9.27
N GLY A 81 8.12 1.35 8.02
CA GLY A 81 6.90 2.04 7.62
C GLY A 81 5.69 1.12 7.74
N MET A 82 5.79 -0.04 7.13
CA MET A 82 4.71 -1.00 7.05
C MET A 82 5.19 -2.42 7.34
N TYR A 83 4.35 -3.20 8.02
CA TYR A 83 4.53 -4.63 8.17
C TYR A 83 3.23 -5.36 7.80
N THR A 84 3.33 -6.52 7.13
CA THR A 84 2.18 -7.18 6.52
C THR A 84 2.21 -8.69 6.76
N PRO A 85 1.14 -9.32 7.27
CA PRO A 85 1.04 -10.77 7.31
C PRO A 85 0.81 -11.31 5.89
N SER A 86 1.54 -12.35 5.52
CA SER A 86 1.44 -13.00 4.20
C SER A 86 0.38 -14.08 4.20
N PHE A 87 -0.78 -13.77 3.62
CA PHE A 87 -1.86 -14.73 3.45
C PHE A 87 -1.90 -15.33 2.03
N PHE A 88 -0.81 -15.27 1.30
CA PHE A 88 -0.73 -15.70 -0.10
C PHE A 88 0.42 -16.68 -0.38
N ALA A 89 1.52 -16.59 0.39
CA ALA A 89 2.75 -17.34 0.11
C ALA A 89 2.63 -18.82 0.45
N ASP A 90 2.04 -19.17 1.61
CA ASP A 90 1.87 -20.57 2.00
C ASP A 90 0.69 -21.20 1.23
N PRO A 91 0.89 -22.36 0.57
CA PRO A 91 -0.16 -23.11 -0.12
C PRO A 91 -1.40 -23.44 0.75
N VAL A 92 -1.29 -23.43 2.07
CA VAL A 92 -2.42 -23.62 2.98
C VAL A 92 -3.51 -22.57 2.77
N PHE A 93 -3.12 -21.35 2.34
CA PHE A 93 -4.05 -20.23 2.05
C PHE A 93 -4.61 -20.22 0.64
N LYS A 94 -4.44 -21.30 -0.14
CA LYS A 94 -4.92 -21.38 -1.53
C LYS A 94 -6.40 -21.04 -1.72
N ASP A 95 -7.24 -21.26 -0.70
CA ASP A 95 -8.67 -20.91 -0.68
C ASP A 95 -8.98 -19.67 0.16
N GLY A 96 -8.02 -18.78 0.34
CA GLY A 96 -8.10 -17.64 1.25
C GLY A 96 -7.63 -17.98 2.65
N ALA A 97 -7.49 -16.96 3.47
CA ALA A 97 -7.06 -17.04 4.85
C ALA A 97 -8.26 -16.89 5.80
N MET A 98 -8.67 -15.65 6.07
CA MET A 98 -9.82 -15.37 6.96
C MET A 98 -11.15 -15.84 6.36
N THR A 99 -11.27 -15.87 5.03
CA THR A 99 -12.50 -16.30 4.34
C THR A 99 -12.49 -17.77 3.92
N SER A 100 -11.43 -18.53 4.19
CA SER A 100 -11.35 -19.95 3.83
C SER A 100 -12.58 -20.73 4.28
N ASN A 101 -13.02 -21.70 3.47
CA ASN A 101 -14.08 -22.60 3.87
C ASN A 101 -13.63 -23.54 5.00
N ASP A 102 -12.32 -23.81 5.12
CA ASP A 102 -11.74 -24.61 6.20
C ASP A 102 -11.57 -23.78 7.49
N PRO A 103 -12.25 -24.16 8.61
CA PRO A 103 -12.09 -23.46 9.88
C PRO A 103 -10.68 -23.57 10.48
N ALA A 104 -9.92 -24.61 10.17
CA ALA A 104 -8.55 -24.75 10.64
C ALA A 104 -7.64 -23.71 9.99
N VAL A 105 -7.83 -23.45 8.69
CA VAL A 105 -7.10 -22.40 7.95
C VAL A 105 -7.44 -21.01 8.49
N ARG A 106 -8.72 -20.73 8.79
CA ARG A 106 -9.12 -19.44 9.40
C ARG A 106 -8.46 -19.23 10.78
N LYS A 107 -8.40 -20.28 11.60
CA LYS A 107 -7.72 -20.22 12.90
C LYS A 107 -6.22 -19.96 12.75
N LEU A 108 -5.58 -20.58 11.77
CA LEU A 108 -4.18 -20.34 11.43
C LEU A 108 -3.96 -18.89 10.99
N ALA A 109 -4.81 -18.39 10.08
CA ALA A 109 -4.74 -17.01 9.60
C ALA A 109 -4.85 -16.00 10.75
N LEU A 110 -5.82 -16.19 11.65
CA LEU A 110 -5.96 -15.31 12.82
C LEU A 110 -4.70 -15.35 13.70
N ARG A 111 -4.16 -16.53 13.97
CA ARG A 111 -2.91 -16.65 14.75
C ARG A 111 -1.75 -15.89 14.09
N ASN A 112 -1.56 -16.07 12.79
CA ASN A 112 -0.51 -15.35 12.04
C ASN A 112 -0.74 -13.84 12.07
N ALA A 113 -1.99 -13.38 11.93
CA ALA A 113 -2.33 -11.96 12.06
C ALA A 113 -1.95 -11.40 13.44
N LEU A 114 -2.24 -12.11 14.52
CA LEU A 114 -1.90 -11.68 15.88
C LEU A 114 -0.38 -11.63 16.10
N GLN A 115 0.37 -12.60 15.58
CA GLN A 115 1.84 -12.57 15.60
C GLN A 115 2.39 -11.38 14.79
N ALA A 116 1.77 -11.05 13.66
CA ALA A 116 2.16 -9.88 12.88
C ALA A 116 1.85 -8.56 13.62
N VAL A 117 0.81 -8.49 14.46
CA VAL A 117 0.59 -7.34 15.37
C VAL A 117 1.78 -7.18 16.31
N ASP A 118 2.24 -8.27 16.93
CA ASP A 118 3.37 -8.23 17.85
C ASP A 118 4.66 -7.78 17.13
N ALA A 119 4.92 -8.33 15.94
CA ALA A 119 6.07 -7.92 15.10
C ALA A 119 5.99 -6.44 14.69
N THR A 120 4.81 -5.95 14.31
CA THR A 120 4.56 -4.55 13.96
C THR A 120 4.98 -3.61 15.10
N VAL A 121 4.57 -3.95 16.32
CA VAL A 121 4.91 -3.16 17.51
C VAL A 121 6.41 -3.25 17.82
N GLU A 122 7.00 -4.44 17.74
CA GLU A 122 8.41 -4.65 18.03
C GLU A 122 9.33 -3.96 17.02
N LEU A 123 8.97 -3.99 15.72
CA LEU A 123 9.67 -3.27 14.66
C LEU A 123 9.49 -1.75 14.75
N GLY A 124 8.46 -1.30 15.48
CA GLY A 124 8.07 0.12 15.53
C GLY A 124 7.50 0.61 14.22
N ALA A 125 6.84 -0.28 13.45
CA ALA A 125 6.21 0.08 12.20
C ALA A 125 5.08 1.10 12.40
N GLU A 126 4.92 2.02 11.44
CA GLU A 126 3.91 3.07 11.50
C GLU A 126 2.49 2.51 11.27
N VAL A 127 2.36 1.47 10.44
CA VAL A 127 1.10 0.83 10.09
C VAL A 127 1.30 -0.68 9.85
N MET A 128 0.28 -1.47 10.16
CA MET A 128 0.17 -2.85 9.70
C MET A 128 -0.84 -2.91 8.57
N VAL A 129 -0.42 -3.36 7.40
CA VAL A 129 -1.31 -3.48 6.24
C VAL A 129 -1.81 -4.91 6.11
N PHE A 130 -3.06 -5.05 5.74
CA PHE A 130 -3.65 -6.31 5.28
C PHE A 130 -3.89 -6.19 3.78
N TRP A 131 -3.00 -6.76 2.99
CA TRP A 131 -3.28 -7.07 1.60
C TRP A 131 -4.07 -8.38 1.54
N ASN A 132 -5.15 -8.39 0.74
CA ASN A 132 -6.13 -9.49 0.76
C ASN A 132 -5.59 -10.85 0.33
N GLY A 133 -4.41 -10.90 -0.29
CA GLY A 133 -3.77 -12.14 -0.68
C GLY A 133 -4.66 -12.98 -1.61
N ARG A 134 -5.18 -14.11 -1.08
CA ARG A 134 -6.05 -15.02 -1.83
C ARG A 134 -7.51 -14.97 -1.39
N GLU A 135 -7.92 -13.93 -0.68
CA GLU A 135 -9.31 -13.74 -0.26
C GLU A 135 -10.20 -13.46 -1.48
N GLY A 136 -11.02 -14.43 -1.85
CA GLY A 136 -11.83 -14.32 -3.05
C GLY A 136 -12.34 -15.67 -3.55
N PHE A 137 -12.78 -15.71 -4.81
CA PHE A 137 -13.31 -16.89 -5.46
C PHE A 137 -13.09 -16.86 -6.98
N ASP A 138 -13.02 -18.03 -7.60
CA ASP A 138 -12.92 -18.20 -9.05
C ASP A 138 -14.21 -18.79 -9.65
N PHE A 139 -14.97 -19.56 -8.86
CA PHE A 139 -16.20 -20.20 -9.28
C PHE A 139 -17.39 -19.66 -8.48
N VAL A 140 -18.49 -19.40 -9.17
CA VAL A 140 -19.76 -18.99 -8.52
C VAL A 140 -20.19 -20.04 -7.51
N LEU A 141 -20.67 -19.58 -6.35
CA LEU A 141 -21.10 -20.42 -5.23
C LEU A 141 -19.99 -21.27 -4.57
N ALA A 142 -18.74 -21.14 -5.00
CA ALA A 142 -17.61 -21.78 -4.30
C ALA A 142 -17.48 -21.29 -2.85
N LYS A 143 -17.93 -20.06 -2.59
CA LYS A 143 -18.02 -19.46 -1.25
C LYS A 143 -19.35 -18.73 -1.08
N SER A 144 -19.86 -18.71 0.14
CA SER A 144 -20.92 -17.80 0.54
C SER A 144 -20.34 -16.41 0.78
N GLY A 145 -20.67 -15.43 -0.05
CA GLY A 145 -20.18 -14.05 0.11
C GLY A 145 -20.60 -13.43 1.44
N ARG A 146 -21.80 -13.76 1.95
CA ARG A 146 -22.25 -13.30 3.28
C ARG A 146 -21.39 -13.87 4.40
N ASP A 147 -21.04 -15.15 4.33
CA ASP A 147 -20.21 -15.79 5.35
C ASP A 147 -18.77 -15.32 5.25
N ALA A 148 -18.23 -15.14 4.04
CA ALA A 148 -16.92 -14.57 3.82
C ALA A 148 -16.81 -13.16 4.45
N PHE A 149 -17.79 -12.30 4.22
CA PHE A 149 -17.83 -10.97 4.81
C PHE A 149 -17.90 -11.00 6.34
N ARG A 150 -18.74 -11.88 6.93
CA ARG A 150 -18.82 -12.06 8.39
C ARG A 150 -17.49 -12.56 8.96
N ARG A 151 -16.87 -13.55 8.31
CA ARG A 151 -15.57 -14.09 8.72
C ARG A 151 -14.46 -13.01 8.72
N MET A 152 -14.46 -12.11 7.73
CA MET A 152 -13.56 -10.96 7.72
C MET A 152 -13.84 -10.00 8.88
N LEU A 153 -15.11 -9.68 9.14
CA LEU A 153 -15.50 -8.85 10.29
C LEU A 153 -15.02 -9.46 11.61
N ASP A 154 -15.28 -10.75 11.82
CA ASP A 154 -14.87 -11.48 13.02
C ASP A 154 -13.34 -11.47 13.17
N GLY A 155 -12.61 -11.72 12.07
CA GLY A 155 -11.15 -11.72 12.06
C GLY A 155 -10.56 -10.35 12.39
N PHE A 156 -11.01 -9.28 11.72
CA PHE A 156 -10.50 -7.93 11.97
C PHE A 156 -10.93 -7.39 13.32
N ASN A 157 -12.13 -7.73 13.82
CA ASN A 157 -12.51 -7.40 15.20
C ASN A 157 -11.61 -8.09 16.23
N ALA A 158 -11.28 -9.37 16.03
CA ALA A 158 -10.35 -10.08 16.90
C ALA A 158 -8.95 -9.47 16.90
N VAL A 159 -8.45 -9.05 15.74
CA VAL A 159 -7.17 -8.33 15.61
C VAL A 159 -7.19 -6.99 16.36
N GLY A 160 -8.25 -6.20 16.15
CA GLY A 160 -8.39 -4.90 16.83
C GLY A 160 -8.54 -5.04 18.34
N GLU A 161 -9.29 -6.03 18.80
CA GLU A 161 -9.43 -6.32 20.24
C GLU A 161 -8.10 -6.75 20.85
N TYR A 162 -7.36 -7.66 20.17
CA TYR A 162 -6.04 -8.09 20.61
C TYR A 162 -5.07 -6.91 20.75
N ALA A 163 -5.01 -6.05 19.73
CA ALA A 163 -4.14 -4.89 19.73
C ALA A 163 -4.47 -3.94 20.89
N ARG A 164 -5.75 -3.61 21.08
CA ARG A 164 -6.19 -2.73 22.19
C ARG A 164 -5.90 -3.34 23.56
N LYS A 165 -6.14 -4.64 23.72
CA LYS A 165 -5.96 -5.34 24.99
C LYS A 165 -4.49 -5.41 25.40
N ASN A 166 -3.59 -5.73 24.46
CA ASN A 166 -2.18 -5.97 24.75
C ASN A 166 -1.35 -4.67 24.70
N TYR A 167 -1.70 -3.70 23.88
CA TYR A 167 -0.89 -2.50 23.62
C TYR A 167 -1.57 -1.19 24.04
N GLY A 168 -2.87 -1.20 24.31
CA GLY A 168 -3.61 -0.02 24.80
C GLY A 168 -3.43 1.18 23.86
N LYS A 169 -2.91 2.30 24.40
CA LYS A 169 -2.64 3.52 23.62
C LYS A 169 -1.51 3.38 22.60
N ASN A 170 -0.71 2.32 22.69
CA ASN A 170 0.37 2.01 21.76
C ASN A 170 -0.05 0.95 20.74
N ALA A 171 -1.33 0.60 20.66
CA ALA A 171 -1.86 -0.30 19.65
C ALA A 171 -1.51 0.24 18.25
N PRO A 172 -1.03 -0.63 17.34
CA PRO A 172 -0.78 -0.21 15.97
C PRO A 172 -2.09 0.11 15.27
N VAL A 173 -2.01 0.91 14.22
CA VAL A 173 -3.12 1.10 13.29
C VAL A 173 -3.01 0.11 12.14
N PHE A 174 -4.15 -0.23 11.56
CA PHE A 174 -4.30 -1.19 10.49
C PHE A 174 -4.82 -0.51 9.23
N ALA A 175 -4.24 -0.81 8.07
CA ALA A 175 -4.80 -0.40 6.81
C ALA A 175 -5.16 -1.62 5.97
N LEU A 176 -6.32 -1.58 5.33
CA LEU A 176 -6.77 -2.61 4.41
C LEU A 176 -6.50 -2.14 2.99
N GLU A 177 -5.88 -3.00 2.19
CA GLU A 177 -5.49 -2.70 0.83
C GLU A 177 -6.46 -3.37 -0.14
N PRO A 178 -7.26 -2.60 -0.89
CA PRO A 178 -8.17 -3.14 -1.89
C PRO A 178 -7.41 -3.61 -3.13
N LYS A 179 -7.81 -4.77 -3.69
CA LYS A 179 -7.34 -5.26 -4.99
C LYS A 179 -8.48 -5.97 -5.72
N PRO A 180 -8.75 -5.65 -7.01
CA PRO A 180 -9.93 -6.16 -7.69
C PRO A 180 -9.80 -7.62 -8.10
N ASN A 181 -8.63 -8.04 -8.52
CA ASN A 181 -8.29 -9.38 -8.99
C ASN A 181 -6.80 -9.65 -8.77
N GLU A 182 -6.34 -10.87 -9.04
CA GLU A 182 -5.02 -11.39 -8.76
C GLU A 182 -4.69 -11.49 -7.25
N PRO A 183 -4.36 -12.72 -6.84
CA PRO A 183 -4.24 -13.98 -7.64
C PRO A 183 -5.56 -14.69 -7.92
N ARG A 184 -6.69 -14.20 -7.40
CA ARG A 184 -8.03 -14.75 -7.67
C ARG A 184 -8.73 -13.91 -8.73
N ALA A 185 -9.62 -14.53 -9.52
CA ALA A 185 -10.40 -13.81 -10.53
C ALA A 185 -11.32 -12.75 -9.92
N ASN A 186 -11.88 -13.03 -8.73
CA ASN A 186 -12.72 -12.12 -7.97
C ASN A 186 -12.20 -12.05 -6.54
N MET A 187 -11.70 -10.90 -6.13
CA MET A 187 -11.22 -10.70 -4.76
C MET A 187 -12.26 -9.98 -3.91
N TYR A 188 -12.34 -10.35 -2.63
CA TYR A 188 -13.08 -9.58 -1.64
C TYR A 188 -12.32 -8.31 -1.28
N LEU A 189 -13.04 -7.24 -0.93
CA LEU A 189 -12.48 -5.91 -0.70
C LEU A 189 -11.79 -5.39 -1.97
N SER A 190 -12.49 -5.50 -3.09
CA SER A 190 -11.97 -5.18 -4.42
C SER A 190 -11.80 -3.69 -4.69
N THR A 191 -12.47 -2.84 -3.89
CA THR A 191 -12.48 -1.38 -4.04
C THR A 191 -12.37 -0.67 -2.69
N VAL A 192 -11.93 0.59 -2.71
CA VAL A 192 -11.93 1.47 -1.53
C VAL A 192 -13.32 1.54 -0.87
N GLY A 193 -14.39 1.62 -1.67
CA GLY A 193 -15.75 1.66 -1.14
C GLY A 193 -16.13 0.41 -0.34
N GLU A 194 -15.73 -0.79 -0.79
CA GLU A 194 -15.95 -2.04 -0.06
C GLU A 194 -15.16 -2.06 1.25
N VAL A 195 -13.92 -1.59 1.24
CA VAL A 195 -13.08 -1.49 2.44
C VAL A 195 -13.70 -0.53 3.45
N LEU A 196 -14.12 0.65 3.02
CA LEU A 196 -14.79 1.63 3.89
C LEU A 196 -16.10 1.07 4.46
N TYR A 197 -16.87 0.34 3.65
CA TYR A 197 -18.06 -0.34 4.13
C TYR A 197 -17.73 -1.38 5.21
N LEU A 198 -16.73 -2.24 4.99
CA LEU A 198 -16.30 -3.21 5.99
C LEU A 198 -15.88 -2.52 7.30
N ILE A 199 -15.05 -1.48 7.23
CA ILE A 199 -14.59 -0.72 8.40
C ILE A 199 -15.79 -0.15 9.17
N SER A 200 -16.79 0.37 8.47
CA SER A 200 -18.02 0.90 9.09
C SER A 200 -18.83 -0.16 9.86
N ARG A 201 -18.62 -1.45 9.55
CA ARG A 201 -19.32 -2.60 10.15
C ARG A 201 -18.52 -3.27 11.27
N LEU A 202 -17.26 -2.88 11.47
CA LEU A 202 -16.47 -3.32 12.64
C LEU A 202 -17.09 -2.82 13.94
N ASP A 203 -16.75 -3.45 15.05
CA ASP A 203 -17.09 -2.97 16.37
C ASP A 203 -16.62 -1.52 16.56
N ARG A 204 -17.46 -0.66 17.14
CA ARG A 204 -17.17 0.76 17.30
C ARG A 204 -15.83 1.05 17.96
N ALA A 205 -15.41 0.19 18.88
CA ALA A 205 -14.13 0.34 19.58
C ALA A 205 -12.92 0.02 18.66
N ASN A 206 -13.12 -0.76 17.58
CA ASN A 206 -12.08 -1.13 16.65
C ASN A 206 -12.00 -0.18 15.44
N GLN A 207 -13.12 0.41 15.02
CA GLN A 207 -13.18 1.29 13.85
C GLN A 207 -12.08 2.38 13.80
N PRO A 208 -11.68 3.03 14.92
CA PRO A 208 -10.61 4.02 14.89
C PRO A 208 -9.23 3.46 14.53
N LEU A 209 -9.00 2.16 14.75
CA LEU A 209 -7.73 1.51 14.44
C LEU A 209 -7.60 1.12 12.97
N PHE A 210 -8.70 1.06 12.21
CA PHE A 210 -8.71 0.60 10.81
C PHE A 210 -8.88 1.76 9.84
N GLY A 211 -8.08 1.75 8.78
CA GLY A 211 -8.12 2.65 7.64
C GLY A 211 -7.87 1.89 6.33
N VAL A 212 -7.54 2.63 5.30
CA VAL A 212 -7.33 2.13 3.94
C VAL A 212 -5.89 2.42 3.52
N ASN A 213 -5.31 1.49 2.78
CA ASN A 213 -4.13 1.67 1.95
C ASN A 213 -4.57 1.60 0.48
N PRO A 214 -5.07 2.70 -0.14
CA PRO A 214 -5.35 2.69 -1.56
C PRO A 214 -4.04 2.58 -2.35
N GLU A 215 -4.09 1.82 -3.44
CA GLU A 215 -2.99 1.69 -4.37
C GLU A 215 -3.41 2.15 -5.76
N VAL A 216 -2.54 2.94 -6.42
CA VAL A 216 -2.81 3.49 -7.75
C VAL A 216 -3.05 2.36 -8.76
N ALA A 217 -2.18 1.33 -8.79
CA ALA A 217 -2.32 0.21 -9.71
C ALA A 217 -3.63 -0.54 -9.50
N HIS A 218 -3.99 -0.84 -8.27
CA HIS A 218 -5.20 -1.61 -7.96
C HIS A 218 -6.47 -0.88 -8.39
N SER A 219 -6.55 0.44 -8.19
CA SER A 219 -7.67 1.25 -8.71
C SER A 219 -7.72 1.20 -10.24
N ARG A 220 -6.57 1.30 -10.92
CA ARG A 220 -6.49 1.27 -12.39
C ARG A 220 -6.80 -0.12 -12.97
N MET A 221 -6.41 -1.19 -12.30
CA MET A 221 -6.81 -2.56 -12.66
C MET A 221 -8.34 -2.72 -12.71
N ALA A 222 -9.03 -2.08 -11.77
CA ALA A 222 -10.50 -2.06 -11.72
C ALA A 222 -11.13 -1.07 -12.72
N GLY A 223 -10.35 -0.28 -13.46
CA GLY A 223 -10.85 0.79 -14.31
C GLY A 223 -11.39 1.99 -13.55
N LEU A 224 -11.04 2.13 -12.28
CA LEU A 224 -11.46 3.22 -11.39
C LEU A 224 -10.47 4.40 -11.42
N ASP A 225 -10.88 5.51 -10.81
CA ASP A 225 -10.05 6.70 -10.63
C ASP A 225 -9.43 6.70 -9.23
N TYR A 226 -8.11 6.54 -9.16
CA TYR A 226 -7.39 6.48 -7.88
C TYR A 226 -7.40 7.83 -7.12
N ILE A 227 -7.61 8.95 -7.80
CA ILE A 227 -7.75 10.24 -7.11
C ILE A 227 -9.06 10.26 -6.31
N TRP A 228 -10.15 9.79 -6.94
CA TRP A 228 -11.44 9.67 -6.26
C TRP A 228 -11.36 8.69 -5.07
N ASP A 229 -10.68 7.57 -5.22
CA ASP A 229 -10.46 6.62 -4.14
C ASP A 229 -9.71 7.24 -2.95
N VAL A 230 -8.68 8.04 -3.22
CA VAL A 230 -7.94 8.78 -2.18
C VAL A 230 -8.82 9.87 -1.55
N GLU A 231 -9.60 10.62 -2.33
CA GLU A 231 -10.52 11.64 -1.80
C GLU A 231 -11.60 11.02 -0.91
N LEU A 232 -12.13 9.84 -1.25
CA LEU A 232 -13.06 9.08 -0.39
C LEU A 232 -12.40 8.68 0.94
N CYS A 233 -11.15 8.21 0.90
CA CYS A 233 -10.41 7.88 2.12
C CYS A 233 -10.15 9.11 3.00
N LEU A 234 -9.85 10.27 2.39
CA LEU A 234 -9.64 11.53 3.09
C LEU A 234 -10.92 12.03 3.74
N GLU A 235 -12.04 12.02 3.01
CA GLU A 235 -13.37 12.42 3.53
C GLU A 235 -13.80 11.55 4.71
N ALA A 236 -13.55 10.24 4.62
CA ALA A 236 -13.82 9.30 5.70
C ALA A 236 -12.84 9.41 6.89
N GLY A 237 -11.76 10.17 6.77
CA GLY A 237 -10.66 10.20 7.76
C GLY A 237 -9.94 8.85 7.88
N LYS A 238 -9.87 8.10 6.77
CA LYS A 238 -9.40 6.71 6.74
C LYS A 238 -8.21 6.47 5.80
N LEU A 239 -7.57 7.50 5.26
CA LEU A 239 -6.32 7.37 4.52
C LEU A 239 -5.17 7.14 5.51
N PHE A 240 -4.81 5.88 5.77
CA PHE A 240 -3.78 5.53 6.74
C PHE A 240 -2.42 5.26 6.11
N HIS A 241 -2.43 4.79 4.87
CA HIS A 241 -1.25 4.54 4.05
C HIS A 241 -1.59 4.78 2.59
N ILE A 242 -0.62 4.77 1.68
CA ILE A 242 -0.83 4.84 0.24
C ILE A 242 0.31 4.17 -0.51
N HIS A 243 0.00 3.34 -1.49
CA HIS A 243 0.96 2.79 -2.44
C HIS A 243 0.91 3.53 -3.77
N LEU A 244 2.09 3.99 -4.21
CA LEU A 244 2.30 4.76 -5.41
C LEU A 244 3.04 3.93 -6.46
N ASN A 245 2.47 3.81 -7.62
CA ASN A 245 3.02 3.19 -8.81
C ASN A 245 2.34 3.77 -10.05
N SER A 246 2.54 3.18 -11.21
CA SER A 246 1.78 3.46 -12.42
C SER A 246 1.26 2.17 -13.03
N GLN A 247 0.12 2.25 -13.71
CA GLN A 247 -0.62 1.10 -14.18
C GLN A 247 -1.44 1.42 -15.43
N ASP A 248 -1.36 0.59 -16.46
CA ASP A 248 -2.31 0.61 -17.58
C ASP A 248 -3.68 0.12 -17.12
N THR A 249 -4.73 0.76 -17.63
CA THR A 249 -6.11 0.43 -17.25
C THR A 249 -6.45 -1.02 -17.62
N CYS A 250 -7.04 -1.75 -16.67
CA CYS A 250 -7.56 -3.11 -16.85
C CYS A 250 -6.51 -4.12 -17.34
N ARG A 251 -5.27 -3.98 -16.91
CA ARG A 251 -4.21 -4.97 -17.12
C ARG A 251 -3.96 -5.76 -15.85
N TYR A 252 -3.05 -6.77 -15.93
CA TYR A 252 -2.49 -7.40 -14.74
C TYR A 252 -1.69 -6.35 -13.93
N ASP A 253 -1.39 -6.68 -12.70
CA ASP A 253 -0.66 -5.82 -11.79
C ASP A 253 0.79 -5.59 -12.27
N GLN A 254 1.03 -4.42 -12.90
CA GLN A 254 2.29 -4.11 -13.56
C GLN A 254 3.30 -3.45 -12.63
N ASP A 255 2.82 -2.68 -11.66
CA ASP A 255 3.64 -1.96 -10.68
C ASP A 255 4.78 -1.14 -11.31
N LEU A 256 4.43 -0.37 -12.37
CA LEU A 256 5.37 0.48 -13.10
C LEU A 256 5.83 1.67 -12.27
N PRO A 257 6.95 2.34 -12.63
CA PRO A 257 7.45 3.49 -11.89
C PRO A 257 6.39 4.59 -11.74
N PHE A 258 6.24 5.14 -10.55
CA PHE A 258 5.31 6.26 -10.31
C PHE A 258 5.60 7.45 -11.23
N GLY A 259 4.55 8.07 -11.77
CA GLY A 259 4.66 9.21 -12.67
C GLY A 259 4.95 8.84 -14.14
N TYR A 260 4.87 7.56 -14.50
CA TYR A 260 5.20 7.09 -15.85
C TYR A 260 3.98 7.10 -16.80
N ILE A 261 2.83 6.56 -16.39
CA ILE A 261 1.67 6.38 -17.29
C ILE A 261 0.76 7.60 -17.33
N GLU A 262 0.35 8.16 -16.19
CA GLU A 262 -0.63 9.25 -16.11
C GLU A 262 -0.08 10.47 -15.33
N PRO A 263 1.03 11.11 -15.77
CA PRO A 263 1.72 12.11 -14.96
C PRO A 263 0.89 13.36 -14.62
N ILE A 264 -0.14 13.68 -15.41
CA ILE A 264 -1.08 14.76 -15.09
C ILE A 264 -1.98 14.37 -13.91
N LYS A 265 -2.45 13.13 -13.85
CA LYS A 265 -3.20 12.62 -12.71
C LYS A 265 -2.32 12.50 -11.47
N ASP A 266 -1.09 12.03 -11.62
CA ASP A 266 -0.14 11.94 -10.52
C ASP A 266 0.20 13.32 -9.95
N LEU A 267 0.30 14.36 -10.81
CA LEU A 267 0.38 15.76 -10.37
C LEU A 267 -0.88 16.14 -9.56
N ALA A 268 -2.07 15.79 -10.05
CA ALA A 268 -3.33 16.09 -9.37
C ALA A 268 -3.44 15.34 -8.03
N LEU A 269 -2.99 14.09 -7.94
CA LEU A 269 -2.89 13.35 -6.68
C LEU A 269 -2.00 14.09 -5.67
N CYS A 270 -0.83 14.56 -6.09
CA CYS A 270 0.05 15.37 -5.24
C CYS A 270 -0.66 16.66 -4.76
N VAL A 271 -1.46 17.30 -5.62
CA VAL A 271 -2.27 18.49 -5.25
C VAL A 271 -3.29 18.13 -4.17
N VAL A 272 -4.04 17.05 -4.35
CA VAL A 272 -5.06 16.58 -3.38
C VAL A 272 -4.44 16.29 -2.01
N LEU A 273 -3.33 15.56 -1.96
CA LEU A 273 -2.65 15.23 -0.71
C LEU A 273 -2.11 16.48 0.00
N GLN A 274 -1.56 17.45 -0.76
CA GLN A 274 -1.09 18.72 -0.21
C GLN A 274 -2.24 19.57 0.33
N ASP A 275 -3.36 19.66 -0.39
CA ASP A 275 -4.53 20.44 0.03
C ASP A 275 -5.18 19.86 1.27
N ALA A 276 -5.20 18.53 1.39
CA ALA A 276 -5.63 17.82 2.58
C ALA A 276 -4.63 17.92 3.76
N LYS A 277 -3.41 18.43 3.51
CA LYS A 277 -2.30 18.41 4.48
C LYS A 277 -2.07 17.02 5.05
N TRP A 278 -2.20 16.01 4.20
CA TRP A 278 -2.00 14.64 4.61
C TRP A 278 -0.52 14.37 4.88
N GLU A 279 -0.23 13.78 6.02
CA GLU A 279 1.12 13.60 6.55
C GLU A 279 1.52 12.11 6.66
N GLY A 280 1.01 11.23 5.79
CA GLY A 280 1.36 9.81 5.75
C GLY A 280 2.65 9.52 4.98
N ILE A 281 3.04 8.25 4.96
CA ILE A 281 4.16 7.76 4.15
C ILE A 281 3.70 7.64 2.70
N LEU A 282 4.45 8.22 1.77
CA LEU A 282 4.28 8.02 0.34
C LEU A 282 5.15 6.83 -0.07
N ALA A 283 4.53 5.65 -0.13
CA ALA A 283 5.27 4.41 -0.35
C ALA A 283 5.16 3.93 -1.80
N PHE A 284 6.23 3.33 -2.30
CA PHE A 284 6.25 2.72 -3.61
C PHE A 284 5.99 1.22 -3.49
N ASP A 285 4.97 0.76 -4.20
CA ASP A 285 4.83 -0.65 -4.57
C ASP A 285 5.08 -0.77 -6.06
N VAL A 286 6.33 -1.02 -6.42
CA VAL A 286 6.79 -1.13 -7.80
C VAL A 286 7.60 -2.41 -7.96
N LYS A 287 7.64 -2.95 -9.17
CA LYS A 287 8.36 -4.20 -9.49
C LYS A 287 9.39 -3.96 -10.58
N ALA A 288 10.66 -4.21 -10.28
CA ALA A 288 11.70 -4.18 -11.29
C ALA A 288 11.38 -5.19 -12.41
N PRO A 289 11.31 -4.75 -13.68
CA PRO A 289 10.90 -5.62 -14.79
C PRO A 289 11.86 -6.79 -14.95
N ARG A 290 11.38 -7.86 -15.61
CA ARG A 290 12.20 -9.06 -15.88
C ARG A 290 13.40 -8.80 -16.76
N THR A 291 13.35 -7.73 -17.55
CA THR A 291 14.42 -7.31 -18.44
C THR A 291 15.58 -6.65 -17.73
N ASP A 292 15.37 -6.14 -16.52
CA ASP A 292 16.43 -5.50 -15.74
C ASP A 292 17.41 -6.56 -15.22
N VAL A 293 18.68 -6.25 -15.30
CA VAL A 293 19.75 -7.03 -14.69
C VAL A 293 19.89 -6.69 -13.21
N GLU A 294 20.67 -7.48 -12.48
CA GLU A 294 20.80 -7.33 -11.04
C GLU A 294 21.36 -5.95 -10.62
N GLU A 295 22.27 -5.40 -11.41
CA GLU A 295 22.91 -4.10 -11.18
C GLU A 295 21.94 -2.92 -11.27
N ASP A 296 20.91 -3.03 -12.11
CA ASP A 296 19.96 -1.97 -12.43
C ASP A 296 18.65 -2.07 -11.61
N ILE A 297 18.55 -3.08 -10.74
CA ILE A 297 17.30 -3.42 -10.02
C ILE A 297 16.75 -2.23 -9.19
N ALA A 298 17.61 -1.33 -8.72
CA ALA A 298 17.21 -0.18 -7.93
C ALA A 298 16.72 1.01 -8.79
N ASP A 299 16.91 0.98 -10.11
CA ASP A 299 16.55 2.10 -11.00
C ASP A 299 15.07 2.40 -11.01
N ILE A 300 14.22 1.38 -10.79
CA ILE A 300 12.78 1.58 -10.66
C ILE A 300 12.42 2.47 -9.46
N LEU A 301 13.16 2.34 -8.35
CA LEU A 301 12.99 3.17 -7.16
C LEU A 301 13.56 4.56 -7.36
N HIS A 302 14.75 4.67 -7.95
CA HIS A 302 15.36 5.96 -8.31
C HIS A 302 14.44 6.77 -9.23
N THR A 303 13.87 6.11 -10.25
CA THR A 303 12.93 6.74 -11.18
C THR A 303 11.65 7.18 -10.48
N SER A 304 11.05 6.31 -9.67
CA SER A 304 9.83 6.63 -8.92
C SER A 304 10.04 7.78 -7.94
N ALA A 305 11.16 7.77 -7.20
CA ALA A 305 11.50 8.83 -6.24
C ALA A 305 11.75 10.18 -6.95
N ALA A 306 12.48 10.18 -8.07
CA ALA A 306 12.74 11.38 -8.85
C ALA A 306 11.43 11.97 -9.44
N ASN A 307 10.55 11.11 -9.96
CA ASN A 307 9.24 11.51 -10.47
C ASN A 307 8.36 12.10 -9.36
N LEU A 308 8.28 11.44 -8.21
CA LEU A 308 7.52 11.93 -7.06
C LEU A 308 8.04 13.30 -6.60
N GLN A 309 9.36 13.47 -6.47
CA GLN A 309 9.96 14.74 -6.08
C GLN A 309 9.61 15.87 -7.06
N ARG A 310 9.70 15.58 -8.37
CA ARG A 310 9.37 16.53 -9.42
C ARG A 310 7.87 16.91 -9.40
N LEU A 311 6.99 15.93 -9.33
CA LEU A 311 5.54 16.13 -9.31
C LEU A 311 5.10 16.87 -8.05
N TRP A 312 5.64 16.50 -6.89
CA TRP A 312 5.36 17.17 -5.63
C TRP A 312 5.74 18.63 -5.64
N ALA A 313 6.96 18.95 -6.15
CA ALA A 313 7.41 20.33 -6.27
C ALA A 313 6.59 21.15 -7.27
N LYS A 314 6.11 20.52 -8.37
CA LYS A 314 5.21 21.15 -9.33
C LYS A 314 3.82 21.36 -8.74
N ALA A 315 3.31 20.41 -7.98
CA ALA A 315 2.04 20.51 -7.27
C ALA A 315 2.00 21.71 -6.31
N LEU A 316 3.09 22.01 -5.60
CA LEU A 316 3.19 23.20 -4.75
C LEU A 316 3.03 24.52 -5.51
N LYS A 317 3.34 24.54 -6.82
CA LYS A 317 3.25 25.73 -7.68
C LYS A 317 1.90 25.85 -8.38
N VAL A 318 1.02 24.86 -8.32
CA VAL A 318 -0.32 24.95 -8.90
C VAL A 318 -1.12 26.01 -8.16
N ASP A 319 -1.63 27.01 -8.89
CA ASP A 319 -2.48 28.07 -8.34
C ASP A 319 -3.89 27.53 -8.05
N ARG A 320 -4.18 27.29 -6.77
CA ARG A 320 -5.47 26.76 -6.29
C ARG A 320 -6.64 27.71 -6.58
N LYS A 321 -6.41 29.03 -6.59
CA LYS A 321 -7.46 30.01 -6.92
C LYS A 321 -7.84 29.92 -8.40
N LYS A 322 -6.84 29.73 -9.27
CA LYS A 322 -7.06 29.54 -10.69
C LYS A 322 -7.81 28.23 -10.98
N VAL A 323 -7.44 27.13 -10.30
CA VAL A 323 -8.16 25.86 -10.38
C VAL A 323 -9.62 26.05 -9.95
N ALA A 324 -9.87 26.71 -8.81
CA ALA A 324 -11.21 27.00 -8.33
C ALA A 324 -12.02 27.88 -9.31
N GLY A 325 -11.38 28.86 -9.95
CA GLY A 325 -11.98 29.67 -11.01
C GLY A 325 -12.45 28.85 -12.21
N TYR A 326 -11.61 27.95 -12.71
CA TYR A 326 -12.01 27.03 -13.79
C TYR A 326 -13.16 26.09 -13.39
N ARG A 327 -13.17 25.61 -12.16
CA ARG A 327 -14.27 24.77 -11.64
C ARG A 327 -15.59 25.54 -11.59
N SER A 328 -15.59 26.76 -11.04
CA SER A 328 -16.80 27.58 -10.88
C SER A 328 -17.41 28.01 -12.20
N THR A 329 -16.60 28.17 -13.25
CA THR A 329 -17.04 28.55 -14.61
C THR A 329 -17.17 27.36 -15.57
N GLN A 330 -16.95 26.13 -15.08
CA GLN A 330 -17.02 24.89 -15.86
C GLN A 330 -16.08 24.86 -17.09
N GLN A 331 -14.95 25.57 -17.01
CA GLN A 331 -13.95 25.63 -18.08
C GLN A 331 -12.95 24.46 -17.98
N TYR A 332 -13.43 23.23 -18.07
CA TYR A 332 -12.63 22.02 -17.79
C TYR A 332 -11.53 21.78 -18.82
N THR A 333 -11.75 22.10 -20.10
CA THR A 333 -10.69 22.02 -21.13
C THR A 333 -9.55 23.00 -20.85
N ALA A 334 -9.89 24.23 -20.41
CA ALA A 334 -8.89 25.23 -20.02
C ALA A 334 -8.13 24.79 -18.75
N LEU A 335 -8.82 24.15 -17.79
CA LEU A 335 -8.19 23.53 -16.61
C LEU A 335 -7.18 22.45 -17.03
N ALA A 336 -7.57 21.54 -17.93
CA ALA A 336 -6.68 20.50 -18.43
C ALA A 336 -5.42 21.09 -19.08
N GLY A 337 -5.58 22.12 -19.93
CA GLY A 337 -4.47 22.85 -20.53
C GLY A 337 -3.58 23.57 -19.51
N TYR A 338 -4.18 24.09 -18.43
CA TYR A 338 -3.43 24.70 -17.34
C TYR A 338 -2.60 23.66 -16.57
N LEU A 339 -3.19 22.51 -16.21
CA LEU A 339 -2.47 21.45 -15.51
C LEU A 339 -1.32 20.88 -16.37
N ALA A 340 -1.54 20.70 -17.68
CA ALA A 340 -0.49 20.32 -18.61
C ALA A 340 0.68 21.32 -18.58
N LYS A 341 0.42 22.63 -18.60
CA LYS A 341 1.47 23.67 -18.47
C LYS A 341 2.17 23.67 -17.12
N CYS A 342 1.51 23.22 -16.04
CA CYS A 342 2.15 23.07 -14.73
C CYS A 342 3.08 21.85 -14.71
N LEU A 343 2.76 20.83 -15.51
CA LEU A 343 3.54 19.59 -15.59
C LEU A 343 4.79 19.76 -16.47
N TYR A 344 4.68 20.43 -17.62
CA TYR A 344 5.77 20.65 -18.59
C TYR A 344 6.34 22.06 -18.47
#